data_974326523d8f25146775081ffada2a73
#
_entry.id   974326523d8f25146775081ffada2a73
#
_cell.length_a   1.000
_cell.length_b   1.000
_cell.length_c   1.000
_cell.angle_alpha   90.00
_cell.angle_beta   90.00
_cell.angle_gamma   90.00
#
_symmetry.space_group_name_H-M   'P 1'
#
loop_
_entity.id
_entity.type
_entity.pdbx_description
1 polymer ?
#
loop_
_entity_poly.entity_id
_entity_poly.type
_entity_poly.pdbx_seq_one_letter_code
_entity_poly.pdbx_strand_id
1 'polypeptide(L)'
;MKYSIRDLEKWNEKIEAKVQEYGLDFYPQEFELIGFNEMIGYEAYVGMPSRYPHWSFGKAYEKNKTLYSLNLTGLPYEMVINSDPCLAYLMKDNTLLLQILTMAHVYGHNDFFKNNRLFKQATNAKYTLEMFNLDSKMIRSYIDDPSIGYAKVERILDAAHAIRYQVGRAIGVKELSDEEIKKNMLDEYESKKENRSILDVYEDIELPDVEKIPLEPEDDVMGFIIKYGSLSEWEK
;
A
#
# COMPACT_ATOMS: atom_id res chain seq x y z
N MET A 1 -23.20 -24.80 -1.46
CA MET A 1 -22.13 -25.16 -0.47
C MET A 1 -22.40 -26.55 0.07
N LYS A 2 -21.37 -27.40 0.20
CA LYS A 2 -21.48 -28.74 0.82
C LYS A 2 -21.10 -28.72 2.32
N TYR A 3 -20.95 -27.55 2.94
CA TYR A 3 -20.57 -27.34 4.33
C TYR A 3 -21.30 -26.09 4.89
N SER A 4 -21.43 -26.00 6.19
CA SER A 4 -22.02 -24.87 6.90
C SER A 4 -20.95 -23.96 7.54
N ILE A 5 -21.33 -22.74 7.92
CA ILE A 5 -20.47 -21.84 8.70
C ILE A 5 -20.02 -22.52 10.01
N ARG A 6 -20.92 -23.26 10.67
CA ARG A 6 -20.57 -24.00 11.90
C ARG A 6 -19.49 -25.08 11.69
N ASP A 7 -19.40 -25.64 10.48
CA ASP A 7 -18.33 -26.59 10.17
C ASP A 7 -16.98 -25.86 10.06
N LEU A 8 -16.97 -24.65 9.49
CA LEU A 8 -15.77 -23.82 9.42
C LEU A 8 -15.34 -23.34 10.81
N GLU A 9 -16.27 -22.88 11.64
CA GLU A 9 -15.98 -22.47 13.02
C GLU A 9 -15.31 -23.60 13.81
N LYS A 10 -15.85 -24.83 13.76
CA LYS A 10 -15.24 -26.00 14.41
C LYS A 10 -13.84 -26.32 13.90
N TRP A 11 -13.60 -26.13 12.60
CA TRP A 11 -12.27 -26.34 12.05
C TRP A 11 -11.33 -25.22 12.43
N ASN A 12 -11.83 -23.96 12.45
CA ASN A 12 -11.05 -22.83 12.92
C ASN A 12 -10.53 -23.01 14.35
N GLU A 13 -11.41 -23.42 15.29
CA GLU A 13 -11.01 -23.71 16.69
C GLU A 13 -9.89 -24.76 16.75
N LYS A 14 -9.96 -25.82 15.92
CA LYS A 14 -8.92 -26.87 15.87
C LYS A 14 -7.62 -26.35 15.27
N ILE A 15 -7.70 -25.53 14.24
CA ILE A 15 -6.53 -24.94 13.57
C ILE A 15 -5.87 -23.98 14.55
N GLU A 16 -6.64 -23.09 15.19
CA GLU A 16 -6.13 -22.12 16.15
C GLU A 16 -5.40 -22.81 17.32
N ALA A 17 -5.98 -23.87 17.90
CA ALA A 17 -5.32 -24.64 18.94
C ALA A 17 -4.00 -25.25 18.44
N LYS A 18 -3.95 -25.74 17.18
CA LYS A 18 -2.73 -26.30 16.61
C LYS A 18 -1.67 -25.27 16.33
N VAL A 19 -2.00 -24.12 15.76
CA VAL A 19 -1.01 -23.08 15.46
C VAL A 19 -0.43 -22.50 16.75
N GLN A 20 -1.23 -22.41 17.83
CA GLN A 20 -0.74 -22.05 19.16
C GLN A 20 0.22 -23.10 19.73
N GLU A 21 -0.10 -24.41 19.58
CA GLU A 21 0.79 -25.52 19.97
C GLU A 21 2.14 -25.45 19.23
N TYR A 22 2.14 -25.01 17.96
CA TYR A 22 3.35 -24.79 17.16
C TYR A 22 4.08 -23.48 17.48
N GLY A 23 3.54 -22.65 18.38
CA GLY A 23 4.18 -21.44 18.86
C GLY A 23 4.06 -20.23 17.91
N LEU A 24 3.09 -20.23 17.00
CA LEU A 24 2.81 -19.06 16.18
C LEU A 24 2.24 -17.93 17.05
N ASP A 25 2.67 -16.69 16.77
CA ASP A 25 2.21 -15.48 17.46
C ASP A 25 1.48 -14.56 16.46
N PHE A 26 0.16 -14.54 16.51
CA PHE A 26 -0.71 -13.89 15.54
C PHE A 26 -1.70 -12.90 16.19
N TYR A 27 -2.26 -11.99 15.39
CA TYR A 27 -3.40 -11.16 15.78
C TYR A 27 -4.68 -12.02 15.88
N PRO A 28 -5.72 -11.60 16.62
CA PRO A 28 -7.04 -12.24 16.52
C PRO A 28 -7.41 -12.38 15.06
N GLN A 29 -7.87 -13.58 14.66
CA GLN A 29 -8.15 -13.89 13.25
C GLN A 29 -9.65 -13.87 12.99
N GLU A 30 -10.06 -13.09 12.00
CA GLU A 30 -11.44 -13.05 11.48
C GLU A 30 -11.48 -13.58 10.06
N PHE A 31 -12.53 -14.39 9.76
CA PHE A 31 -12.76 -14.93 8.42
C PHE A 31 -14.11 -14.49 7.90
N GLU A 32 -14.14 -14.03 6.67
CA GLU A 32 -15.36 -13.65 5.96
C GLU A 32 -15.49 -14.45 4.65
N LEU A 33 -16.69 -15.02 4.40
CA LEU A 33 -16.97 -15.74 3.17
C LEU A 33 -17.52 -14.79 2.12
N ILE A 34 -16.81 -14.64 1.02
CA ILE A 34 -17.21 -13.75 -0.08
C ILE A 34 -17.43 -14.50 -1.39
N GLY A 35 -18.22 -13.89 -2.26
CA GLY A 35 -18.49 -14.43 -3.60
C GLY A 35 -17.44 -13.99 -4.62
N PHE A 36 -17.52 -14.59 -5.81
CA PHE A 36 -16.62 -14.32 -6.94
C PHE A 36 -16.52 -12.82 -7.29
N ASN A 37 -17.65 -12.13 -7.42
CA ASN A 37 -17.64 -10.72 -7.81
C ASN A 37 -17.03 -9.81 -6.74
N GLU A 38 -17.22 -10.14 -5.47
CA GLU A 38 -16.64 -9.42 -4.34
C GLU A 38 -15.13 -9.63 -4.31
N MET A 39 -14.67 -10.88 -4.50
CA MET A 39 -13.24 -11.22 -4.54
C MET A 39 -12.51 -10.45 -5.65
N ILE A 40 -13.06 -10.43 -6.88
CA ILE A 40 -12.48 -9.65 -7.99
C ILE A 40 -12.52 -8.14 -7.68
N GLY A 41 -13.58 -7.66 -7.02
CA GLY A 41 -13.68 -6.25 -6.62
C GLY A 41 -12.57 -5.85 -5.65
N TYR A 42 -12.33 -6.67 -4.63
CA TYR A 42 -11.27 -6.43 -3.66
C TYR A 42 -9.88 -6.58 -4.28
N GLU A 43 -9.70 -7.53 -5.19
CA GLU A 43 -8.47 -7.65 -5.97
C GLU A 43 -8.21 -6.41 -6.84
N ALA A 44 -9.24 -5.87 -7.48
CA ALA A 44 -9.14 -4.63 -8.25
C ALA A 44 -8.77 -3.44 -7.36
N TYR A 45 -9.17 -3.45 -6.10
CA TYR A 45 -8.79 -2.48 -5.06
C TYR A 45 -7.44 -2.80 -4.39
N VAL A 46 -6.64 -3.70 -4.99
CA VAL A 46 -5.32 -4.09 -4.48
C VAL A 46 -5.44 -4.69 -3.06
N GLY A 47 -6.42 -5.56 -2.86
CA GLY A 47 -6.61 -6.30 -1.62
C GLY A 47 -7.37 -5.55 -0.52
N MET A 48 -8.01 -4.44 -0.83
CA MET A 48 -8.76 -3.67 0.17
C MET A 48 -10.27 -3.69 -0.09
N PRO A 49 -11.10 -3.73 0.96
CA PRO A 49 -12.57 -3.73 0.80
C PRO A 49 -13.12 -2.35 0.39
N SER A 50 -12.36 -1.30 0.59
CA SER A 50 -12.73 0.06 0.18
C SER A 50 -11.55 0.83 -0.39
N ARG A 51 -11.85 1.67 -1.38
CA ARG A 51 -10.90 2.60 -2.01
C ARG A 51 -11.63 3.86 -2.44
N TYR A 52 -10.87 4.93 -2.70
CA TYR A 52 -11.38 6.12 -3.35
C TYR A 52 -11.83 5.81 -4.79
N PRO A 53 -12.78 6.56 -5.36
CA PRO A 53 -13.24 6.33 -6.71
C PRO A 53 -12.16 6.77 -7.71
N HIS A 54 -11.77 5.84 -8.59
CA HIS A 54 -10.86 6.11 -9.71
C HIS A 54 -11.13 5.11 -10.84
N TRP A 55 -11.11 5.56 -12.08
CA TRP A 55 -11.43 4.75 -13.27
C TRP A 55 -10.52 3.52 -13.40
N SER A 56 -9.27 3.60 -12.95
CA SER A 56 -8.32 2.49 -13.05
C SER A 56 -8.76 1.23 -12.31
N PHE A 57 -9.52 1.37 -11.21
CA PHE A 57 -10.04 0.23 -10.46
C PHE A 57 -11.15 -0.50 -11.23
N GLY A 58 -12.04 0.24 -11.91
CA GLY A 58 -13.03 -0.37 -12.80
C GLY A 58 -12.38 -1.10 -13.97
N LYS A 59 -11.35 -0.51 -14.57
CA LYS A 59 -10.55 -1.15 -15.62
C LYS A 59 -9.83 -2.40 -15.12
N ALA A 60 -9.28 -2.38 -13.91
CA ALA A 60 -8.65 -3.55 -13.27
C ALA A 60 -9.68 -4.66 -13.03
N TYR A 61 -10.88 -4.32 -12.54
CA TYR A 61 -11.98 -5.27 -12.35
C TYR A 61 -12.36 -5.99 -13.65
N GLU A 62 -12.62 -5.25 -14.72
CA GLU A 62 -12.99 -5.84 -16.02
C GLU A 62 -11.86 -6.68 -16.63
N LYS A 63 -10.61 -6.24 -16.49
CA LYS A 63 -9.43 -7.02 -16.88
C LYS A 63 -9.37 -8.35 -16.14
N ASN A 64 -9.43 -8.32 -14.81
CA ASN A 64 -9.32 -9.52 -13.97
C ASN A 64 -10.48 -10.49 -14.28
N LYS A 65 -11.71 -9.99 -14.35
CA LYS A 65 -12.88 -10.76 -14.71
C LYS A 65 -12.73 -11.47 -16.07
N THR A 66 -12.18 -10.76 -17.07
CA THR A 66 -11.92 -11.33 -18.39
C THR A 66 -10.85 -12.42 -18.33
N LEU A 67 -9.73 -12.19 -17.64
CA LEU A 67 -8.65 -13.17 -17.49
C LEU A 67 -9.15 -14.45 -16.81
N TYR A 68 -9.96 -14.33 -15.76
CA TYR A 68 -10.59 -15.47 -15.09
C TYR A 68 -11.58 -16.21 -16.01
N SER A 69 -12.40 -15.49 -16.75
CA SER A 69 -13.37 -16.12 -17.67
C SER A 69 -12.70 -16.91 -18.79
N LEU A 70 -11.49 -16.52 -19.17
CA LEU A 70 -10.66 -17.20 -20.17
C LEU A 70 -9.74 -18.30 -19.58
N ASN A 71 -9.82 -18.55 -18.27
CA ASN A 71 -8.91 -19.45 -17.55
C ASN A 71 -7.41 -19.15 -17.73
N LEU A 72 -7.07 -17.87 -17.97
CA LEU A 72 -5.68 -17.43 -18.11
C LEU A 72 -5.01 -17.17 -16.75
N THR A 73 -5.81 -16.94 -15.70
CA THR A 73 -5.36 -16.82 -14.32
C THR A 73 -6.27 -17.64 -13.41
N GLY A 74 -5.73 -18.17 -12.31
CA GLY A 74 -6.51 -18.81 -11.24
C GLY A 74 -7.14 -17.77 -10.33
N LEU A 75 -8.32 -18.09 -9.77
CA LEU A 75 -8.91 -17.30 -8.69
C LEU A 75 -8.10 -17.46 -7.41
N PRO A 76 -7.91 -16.37 -6.66
CA PRO A 76 -7.36 -16.48 -5.31
C PRO A 76 -8.33 -17.27 -4.42
N TYR A 77 -7.79 -18.12 -3.58
CA TYR A 77 -8.58 -18.91 -2.61
C TYR A 77 -8.96 -18.06 -1.39
N GLU A 78 -8.10 -17.10 -1.09
CA GLU A 78 -8.22 -16.16 0.00
C GLU A 78 -7.60 -14.80 -0.37
N MET A 79 -7.95 -13.81 0.43
CA MET A 79 -7.31 -12.51 0.48
C MET A 79 -7.15 -12.10 1.94
N VAL A 80 -5.92 -11.82 2.36
CA VAL A 80 -5.59 -11.55 3.76
C VAL A 80 -5.12 -10.11 3.91
N ILE A 81 -5.69 -9.41 4.87
CA ILE A 81 -5.34 -8.03 5.18
C ILE A 81 -4.51 -7.99 6.47
N ASN A 82 -3.37 -7.32 6.40
CA ASN A 82 -2.57 -7.03 7.58
C ASN A 82 -3.28 -5.99 8.45
N SER A 83 -4.17 -6.47 9.31
CA SER A 83 -4.96 -5.69 10.25
C SER A 83 -5.00 -6.36 11.62
N ASP A 84 -5.43 -5.64 12.65
CA ASP A 84 -5.65 -6.15 13.99
C ASP A 84 -7.08 -5.79 14.43
N PRO A 85 -8.02 -6.75 14.50
CA PRO A 85 -7.88 -8.17 14.13
C PRO A 85 -7.50 -8.39 12.66
N CYS A 86 -6.76 -9.48 12.37
CA CYS A 86 -6.39 -9.84 11.00
C CYS A 86 -7.62 -10.35 10.26
N LEU A 87 -7.97 -9.73 9.15
CA LEU A 87 -9.15 -10.06 8.36
C LEU A 87 -8.75 -10.87 7.13
N ALA A 88 -9.40 -12.00 6.93
CA ALA A 88 -9.21 -12.83 5.74
C ALA A 88 -10.55 -13.11 5.04
N TYR A 89 -10.59 -12.82 3.75
CA TYR A 89 -11.70 -13.17 2.88
C TYR A 89 -11.46 -14.53 2.25
N LEU A 90 -12.41 -15.42 2.40
CA LEU A 90 -12.38 -16.78 1.84
C LEU A 90 -13.41 -16.91 0.71
N MET A 91 -13.02 -17.54 -0.39
CA MET A 91 -13.93 -17.74 -1.50
C MET A 91 -15.03 -18.78 -1.15
N LYS A 92 -16.30 -18.41 -1.32
CA LYS A 92 -17.45 -19.31 -1.05
C LYS A 92 -17.43 -20.61 -1.85
N ASP A 93 -16.83 -20.60 -3.03
CA ASP A 93 -16.83 -21.74 -3.95
C ASP A 93 -15.73 -22.78 -3.62
N ASN A 94 -14.85 -22.50 -2.67
CA ASN A 94 -13.86 -23.45 -2.19
C ASN A 94 -14.55 -24.69 -1.58
N THR A 95 -13.94 -25.86 -1.79
CA THR A 95 -14.38 -27.08 -1.10
C THR A 95 -14.05 -27.00 0.39
N LEU A 96 -14.70 -27.80 1.24
CA LEU A 96 -14.41 -27.81 2.68
C LEU A 96 -12.93 -28.09 2.97
N LEU A 97 -12.33 -29.05 2.26
CA LEU A 97 -10.91 -29.36 2.42
C LEU A 97 -10.03 -28.16 2.08
N LEU A 98 -10.34 -27.47 0.99
CA LEU A 98 -9.62 -26.29 0.57
C LEU A 98 -9.79 -25.15 1.60
N GLN A 99 -11.00 -24.92 2.13
CA GLN A 99 -11.22 -23.95 3.20
C GLN A 99 -10.35 -24.25 4.43
N ILE A 100 -10.28 -25.49 4.87
CA ILE A 100 -9.47 -25.89 6.03
C ILE A 100 -7.98 -25.59 5.77
N LEU A 101 -7.47 -25.96 4.59
CA LEU A 101 -6.07 -25.69 4.23
C LEU A 101 -5.79 -24.20 4.13
N THR A 102 -6.71 -23.45 3.51
CA THR A 102 -6.61 -21.99 3.38
C THR A 102 -6.64 -21.30 4.74
N MET A 103 -7.55 -21.68 5.64
CA MET A 103 -7.59 -21.12 6.99
C MET A 103 -6.28 -21.38 7.75
N ALA A 104 -5.71 -22.56 7.65
CA ALA A 104 -4.43 -22.87 8.28
C ALA A 104 -3.28 -22.04 7.66
N HIS A 105 -3.30 -21.84 6.35
CA HIS A 105 -2.35 -21.00 5.61
C HIS A 105 -2.42 -19.52 6.04
N VAL A 106 -3.64 -19.01 6.23
CA VAL A 106 -3.89 -17.63 6.70
C VAL A 106 -3.28 -17.37 8.08
N TYR A 107 -3.29 -18.31 8.99
CA TYR A 107 -2.60 -18.15 10.28
C TYR A 107 -1.08 -17.98 10.11
N GLY A 108 -0.49 -18.60 9.10
CA GLY A 108 0.91 -18.36 8.74
C GLY A 108 1.15 -16.94 8.22
N HIS A 109 0.23 -16.41 7.39
CA HIS A 109 0.28 -15.01 6.99
C HIS A 109 0.16 -14.07 8.19
N ASN A 110 -0.77 -14.33 9.09
CA ASN A 110 -1.02 -13.51 10.26
C ASN A 110 0.19 -13.46 11.21
N ASP A 111 0.80 -14.60 11.52
CA ASP A 111 2.05 -14.65 12.28
C ASP A 111 3.15 -13.84 11.59
N PHE A 112 3.30 -13.99 10.29
CA PHE A 112 4.29 -13.24 9.51
C PHE A 112 4.03 -11.73 9.55
N PHE A 113 2.80 -11.29 9.37
CA PHE A 113 2.43 -9.88 9.45
C PHE A 113 2.75 -9.28 10.82
N LYS A 114 2.41 -10.00 11.89
CA LYS A 114 2.63 -9.54 13.25
C LYS A 114 4.12 -9.48 13.63
N ASN A 115 4.95 -10.38 13.12
CA ASN A 115 6.31 -10.58 13.62
C ASN A 115 7.40 -10.09 12.66
N ASN A 116 7.12 -9.93 11.38
CA ASN A 116 8.10 -9.43 10.42
C ASN A 116 8.45 -7.96 10.69
N ARG A 117 9.75 -7.66 10.73
CA ARG A 117 10.28 -6.32 11.02
C ARG A 117 9.75 -5.25 10.06
N LEU A 118 9.71 -5.55 8.77
CA LEU A 118 9.29 -4.58 7.76
C LEU A 118 7.80 -4.24 7.89
N PHE A 119 6.94 -5.23 8.13
CA PHE A 119 5.52 -4.98 8.37
C PHE A 119 5.29 -4.18 9.65
N LYS A 120 6.02 -4.46 10.73
CA LYS A 120 5.94 -3.68 11.98
C LYS A 120 6.32 -2.21 11.80
N GLN A 121 7.25 -1.91 10.90
CA GLN A 121 7.71 -0.55 10.63
C GLN A 121 6.84 0.19 9.61
N ALA A 122 6.32 -0.52 8.60
CA ALA A 122 5.61 0.09 7.48
C ALA A 122 4.09 0.10 7.63
N THR A 123 3.52 -0.74 8.51
CA THR A 123 2.07 -0.92 8.60
C THR A 123 1.61 -0.75 10.04
N ASN A 124 0.62 0.11 10.26
CA ASN A 124 -0.09 0.16 11.52
C ASN A 124 -1.34 -0.73 11.42
N ALA A 125 -1.19 -2.02 11.67
CA ALA A 125 -2.23 -3.04 11.49
C ALA A 125 -3.56 -2.66 12.17
N LYS A 126 -3.52 -2.05 13.34
CA LYS A 126 -4.71 -1.64 14.10
C LYS A 126 -5.60 -0.65 13.36
N TYR A 127 -5.02 0.20 12.53
CA TYR A 127 -5.74 1.28 11.86
C TYR A 127 -5.82 1.11 10.33
N THR A 128 -5.25 0.04 9.78
CA THR A 128 -5.16 -0.14 8.31
C THR A 128 -6.52 0.00 7.63
N LEU A 129 -7.52 -0.76 8.05
CA LEU A 129 -8.86 -0.72 7.43
C LEU A 129 -9.56 0.62 7.61
N GLU A 130 -9.41 1.22 8.81
CA GLU A 130 -10.00 2.51 9.11
C GLU A 130 -9.39 3.63 8.28
N MET A 131 -8.06 3.66 8.14
CA MET A 131 -7.36 4.62 7.28
C MET A 131 -7.88 4.59 5.85
N PHE A 132 -7.89 3.42 5.21
CA PHE A 132 -8.40 3.29 3.84
C PHE A 132 -9.85 3.74 3.67
N ASN A 133 -10.70 3.49 4.68
CA ASN A 133 -12.09 3.95 4.69
C ASN A 133 -12.19 5.46 4.85
N LEU A 134 -11.40 6.06 5.74
CA LEU A 134 -11.35 7.52 5.95
C LEU A 134 -10.83 8.23 4.71
N ASP A 135 -9.73 7.77 4.12
CA ASP A 135 -9.18 8.33 2.89
C ASP A 135 -10.21 8.27 1.75
N SER A 136 -10.89 7.14 1.61
CA SER A 136 -11.96 6.98 0.62
C SER A 136 -13.10 7.98 0.81
N LYS A 137 -13.51 8.22 2.06
CA LYS A 137 -14.57 9.21 2.40
C LYS A 137 -14.09 10.63 2.17
N MET A 138 -12.86 10.94 2.52
CA MET A 138 -12.26 12.27 2.33
C MET A 138 -12.24 12.62 0.84
N ILE A 139 -11.72 11.75 -0.01
CA ILE A 139 -11.69 11.99 -1.46
C ILE A 139 -13.09 12.13 -2.06
N ARG A 140 -14.06 11.33 -1.59
CA ARG A 140 -15.47 11.49 -2.01
C ARG A 140 -16.02 12.86 -1.59
N SER A 141 -15.67 13.36 -0.41
CA SER A 141 -16.11 14.69 0.03
C SER A 141 -15.57 15.80 -0.87
N TYR A 142 -14.34 15.67 -1.39
CA TYR A 142 -13.80 16.62 -2.37
C TYR A 142 -14.51 16.54 -3.73
N ILE A 143 -14.94 15.35 -4.14
CA ILE A 143 -15.74 15.17 -5.36
C ILE A 143 -17.11 15.86 -5.22
N ASP A 144 -17.73 15.75 -4.04
CA ASP A 144 -19.05 16.31 -3.74
C ASP A 144 -19.01 17.82 -3.46
N ASP A 145 -17.83 18.39 -3.20
CA ASP A 145 -17.66 19.82 -2.99
C ASP A 145 -17.78 20.59 -4.31
N PRO A 146 -18.78 21.50 -4.45
CA PRO A 146 -18.99 22.26 -5.69
C PRO A 146 -17.79 23.16 -6.10
N SER A 147 -16.94 23.54 -5.15
CA SER A 147 -15.76 24.38 -5.41
C SER A 147 -14.59 23.59 -6.00
N ILE A 148 -14.55 22.28 -5.75
CA ILE A 148 -13.51 21.34 -6.24
C ILE A 148 -14.08 20.54 -7.41
N GLY A 149 -14.94 19.57 -7.10
CA GLY A 149 -15.66 18.74 -8.06
C GLY A 149 -14.85 17.61 -8.67
N TYR A 150 -15.56 16.66 -9.30
CA TYR A 150 -15.01 15.41 -9.83
C TYR A 150 -13.80 15.62 -10.77
N ALA A 151 -13.89 16.54 -11.71
CA ALA A 151 -12.85 16.71 -12.73
C ALA A 151 -11.48 17.15 -12.19
N LYS A 152 -11.47 17.98 -11.13
CA LYS A 152 -10.21 18.39 -10.49
C LYS A 152 -9.63 17.25 -9.67
N VAL A 153 -10.46 16.55 -8.90
CA VAL A 153 -10.03 15.39 -8.09
C VAL A 153 -9.48 14.29 -8.98
N GLU A 154 -10.18 13.93 -10.07
CA GLU A 154 -9.71 12.91 -11.02
C GLU A 154 -8.34 13.27 -11.61
N ARG A 155 -8.14 14.52 -12.02
CA ARG A 155 -6.84 14.98 -12.55
C ARG A 155 -5.70 14.82 -11.55
N ILE A 156 -5.93 15.13 -10.26
CA ILE A 156 -4.92 14.95 -9.21
C ILE A 156 -4.66 13.46 -8.96
N LEU A 157 -5.71 12.64 -8.89
CA LEU A 157 -5.57 11.20 -8.74
C LEU A 157 -4.82 10.56 -9.92
N ASP A 158 -5.11 10.97 -11.16
CA ASP A 158 -4.39 10.51 -12.36
C ASP A 158 -2.90 10.88 -12.26
N ALA A 159 -2.57 12.10 -11.85
CA ALA A 159 -1.18 12.52 -11.66
C ALA A 159 -0.48 11.71 -10.56
N ALA A 160 -1.12 11.51 -9.39
CA ALA A 160 -0.60 10.69 -8.31
C ALA A 160 -0.41 9.21 -8.74
N HIS A 161 -1.36 8.65 -9.49
CA HIS A 161 -1.23 7.31 -10.05
C HIS A 161 -0.07 7.18 -11.06
N ALA A 162 0.21 8.23 -11.84
CA ALA A 162 1.33 8.24 -12.79
C ALA A 162 2.69 8.15 -12.08
N ILE A 163 2.84 8.81 -10.93
CA ILE A 163 4.09 8.85 -10.16
C ILE A 163 4.10 7.91 -8.93
N ARG A 164 3.10 7.04 -8.76
CA ARG A 164 2.93 6.19 -7.56
C ARG A 164 4.12 5.30 -7.20
N TYR A 165 5.01 5.04 -8.14
CA TYR A 165 6.23 4.26 -7.91
C TYR A 165 7.45 5.13 -7.60
N GLN A 166 7.31 6.43 -7.65
CA GLN A 166 8.34 7.42 -7.36
C GLN A 166 8.20 7.92 -5.91
N VAL A 167 8.17 6.99 -4.98
CA VAL A 167 8.08 7.21 -3.53
C VAL A 167 9.21 6.48 -2.84
N GLY A 168 9.70 7.02 -1.75
CA GLY A 168 10.74 6.38 -0.93
C GLY A 168 10.30 4.96 -0.51
N ARG A 169 11.13 3.97 -0.79
CA ARG A 169 10.83 2.56 -0.50
C ARG A 169 11.73 1.95 0.56
N ALA A 170 12.69 2.72 1.06
CA ALA A 170 13.67 2.26 2.01
C ALA A 170 13.08 2.19 3.43
N ILE A 171 12.39 1.09 3.73
CA ILE A 171 11.82 0.84 5.06
C ILE A 171 12.94 0.48 6.03
N GLY A 172 13.00 1.20 7.19
CA GLY A 172 13.97 0.94 8.25
C GLY A 172 15.37 1.50 8.02
N VAL A 173 15.54 2.34 7.00
CA VAL A 173 16.69 3.23 6.86
C VAL A 173 16.43 4.49 7.71
N LYS A 174 17.44 4.96 8.42
CA LYS A 174 17.33 6.24 9.14
C LYS A 174 17.17 7.35 8.10
N GLU A 175 16.04 8.03 8.14
CA GLU A 175 15.85 9.25 7.36
C GLU A 175 16.81 10.34 7.88
N LEU A 176 17.56 10.93 6.96
CA LEU A 176 18.40 12.08 7.29
C LEU A 176 17.52 13.30 7.49
N SER A 177 17.89 14.15 8.44
CA SER A 177 17.23 15.46 8.58
C SER A 177 17.52 16.35 7.37
N ASP A 178 16.65 17.34 7.12
CA ASP A 178 16.85 18.32 6.06
C ASP A 178 18.23 19.01 6.16
N GLU A 179 18.72 19.22 7.38
CA GLU A 179 20.03 19.82 7.66
C GLU A 179 21.19 18.87 7.30
N GLU A 180 21.05 17.56 7.62
CA GLU A 180 22.03 16.54 7.26
C GLU A 180 22.12 16.36 5.74
N ILE A 181 20.95 16.35 5.05
CA ILE A 181 20.89 16.26 3.59
C ILE A 181 21.57 17.48 2.95
N LYS A 182 21.22 18.70 3.39
CA LYS A 182 21.84 19.94 2.88
C LYS A 182 23.35 19.95 3.10
N LYS A 183 23.81 19.51 4.27
CA LYS A 183 25.23 19.39 4.56
C LYS A 183 25.93 18.42 3.60
N ASN A 184 25.37 17.24 3.40
CA ASN A 184 25.93 16.23 2.49
C ASN A 184 26.01 16.77 1.04
N MET A 185 24.98 17.47 0.58
CA MET A 185 24.97 18.09 -0.75
C MET A 185 26.06 19.15 -0.90
N LEU A 186 26.30 19.97 0.14
CA LEU A 186 27.37 20.96 0.14
C LEU A 186 28.74 20.32 0.15
N ASP A 187 28.96 19.32 1.01
CA ASP A 187 30.24 18.58 1.10
C ASP A 187 30.54 17.89 -0.26
N GLU A 188 29.54 17.32 -0.92
CA GLU A 188 29.70 16.74 -2.27
C GLU A 188 30.03 17.81 -3.32
N TYR A 189 29.37 18.95 -3.25
CA TYR A 189 29.62 20.06 -4.16
C TYR A 189 31.03 20.64 -3.98
N GLU A 190 31.48 20.83 -2.73
CA GLU A 190 32.85 21.30 -2.42
C GLU A 190 33.89 20.28 -2.90
N SER A 191 33.66 19.00 -2.68
CA SER A 191 34.51 17.92 -3.17
C SER A 191 34.62 17.92 -4.70
N LYS A 192 33.51 18.12 -5.42
CA LYS A 192 33.51 18.25 -6.89
C LYS A 192 34.28 19.49 -7.34
N LYS A 193 34.21 20.60 -6.58
CA LYS A 193 34.93 21.82 -6.86
C LYS A 193 36.45 21.66 -6.69
N GLU A 194 36.91 20.93 -5.65
CA GLU A 194 38.32 20.63 -5.41
C GLU A 194 38.92 19.68 -6.45
N ASN A 195 38.12 18.72 -6.96
CA ASN A 195 38.56 17.72 -7.94
C ASN A 195 38.33 18.15 -9.40
N ARG A 196 38.25 19.43 -9.70
CA ARG A 196 38.02 19.96 -11.05
C ARG A 196 39.11 19.53 -12.02
N SER A 197 38.67 19.01 -13.17
CA SER A 197 39.53 18.77 -14.31
C SER A 197 39.86 20.07 -15.06
N ILE A 198 40.91 20.10 -15.86
CA ILE A 198 41.28 21.26 -16.71
C ILE A 198 40.14 21.64 -17.67
N LEU A 199 39.22 20.73 -17.99
CA LEU A 199 38.06 20.95 -18.85
C LEU A 199 36.91 21.66 -18.13
N ASP A 200 36.82 21.59 -16.80
CA ASP A 200 35.80 22.19 -15.97
C ASP A 200 36.08 23.65 -15.59
N VAL A 201 37.27 24.18 -16.02
CA VAL A 201 37.68 25.57 -15.71
C VAL A 201 36.81 26.64 -16.36
N TYR A 202 36.00 26.25 -17.36
CA TYR A 202 35.13 27.19 -18.10
C TYR A 202 33.72 27.33 -17.50
N GLU A 203 33.36 26.55 -16.49
CA GLU A 203 32.09 26.72 -15.78
C GLU A 203 32.34 27.44 -14.45
N ASP A 204 32.02 28.73 -14.40
CA ASP A 204 31.91 29.49 -13.16
C ASP A 204 30.69 28.98 -12.37
N ILE A 205 30.90 27.96 -11.54
CA ILE A 205 29.87 27.43 -10.68
C ILE A 205 29.88 28.25 -9.38
N GLU A 206 28.95 29.17 -9.23
CA GLU A 206 28.69 29.83 -7.97
C GLU A 206 28.12 28.86 -6.96
N LEU A 207 28.53 28.92 -5.69
CA LEU A 207 27.93 28.12 -4.61
C LEU A 207 26.45 28.55 -4.46
N PRO A 208 25.54 27.63 -4.56
CA PRO A 208 24.14 27.94 -4.38
C PRO A 208 23.87 28.41 -2.95
N ASP A 209 22.93 29.37 -2.78
CA ASP A 209 22.43 29.78 -1.48
C ASP A 209 21.80 28.57 -0.77
N VAL A 210 22.41 28.11 0.32
CA VAL A 210 22.03 26.92 1.08
C VAL A 210 20.56 26.91 1.49
N GLU A 211 20.00 28.09 1.78
CA GLU A 211 18.60 28.24 2.17
C GLU A 211 17.63 27.99 1.01
N LYS A 212 18.10 28.18 -0.22
CA LYS A 212 17.31 28.06 -1.45
C LYS A 212 17.50 26.72 -2.17
N ILE A 213 18.42 25.86 -1.72
CA ILE A 213 18.63 24.56 -2.33
C ILE A 213 17.40 23.69 -2.04
N PRO A 214 16.63 23.29 -3.06
CA PRO A 214 15.60 22.28 -2.86
C PRO A 214 16.30 20.97 -2.51
N LEU A 215 15.79 20.26 -1.49
CA LEU A 215 16.30 18.96 -1.13
C LEU A 215 15.92 17.98 -2.25
N GLU A 216 16.90 17.40 -2.90
CA GLU A 216 16.64 16.34 -3.86
C GLU A 216 16.16 15.10 -3.08
N PRO A 217 14.97 14.55 -3.40
CA PRO A 217 14.57 13.29 -2.85
C PRO A 217 15.33 12.18 -3.57
N GLU A 218 16.11 11.40 -2.89
CA GLU A 218 16.86 10.30 -3.51
C GLU A 218 15.94 9.31 -4.22
N ASP A 219 14.69 9.12 -3.79
CA ASP A 219 13.69 8.24 -4.44
C ASP A 219 12.23 8.63 -4.08
N ASP A 220 11.97 9.87 -3.67
CA ASP A 220 10.64 10.33 -3.23
C ASP A 220 10.17 11.58 -3.97
N VAL A 221 9.90 11.45 -5.26
CA VAL A 221 9.36 12.55 -6.08
C VAL A 221 7.99 13.02 -5.55
N MET A 222 7.17 12.10 -5.02
CA MET A 222 5.86 12.46 -4.49
C MET A 222 6.01 13.34 -3.24
N GLY A 223 6.87 12.96 -2.30
CA GLY A 223 7.19 13.78 -1.12
C GLY A 223 7.76 15.14 -1.50
N PHE A 224 8.64 15.19 -2.50
CA PHE A 224 9.18 16.46 -3.02
C PHE A 224 8.07 17.37 -3.58
N ILE A 225 7.15 16.84 -4.38
CA ILE A 225 6.05 17.63 -4.94
C ILE A 225 5.11 18.14 -3.83
N ILE A 226 4.79 17.33 -2.83
CA ILE A 226 3.98 17.73 -1.67
C ILE A 226 4.66 18.87 -0.90
N LYS A 227 5.98 18.81 -0.73
CA LYS A 227 6.76 19.78 0.06
C LYS A 227 7.00 21.10 -0.68
N TYR A 228 7.35 21.04 -1.97
CA TYR A 228 7.82 22.18 -2.76
C TYR A 228 6.90 22.57 -3.92
N GLY A 229 5.94 21.73 -4.29
CA GLY A 229 5.00 22.02 -5.37
C GLY A 229 3.99 23.10 -4.99
N SER A 230 3.53 23.85 -6.00
CA SER A 230 2.45 24.83 -5.82
C SER A 230 1.09 24.13 -5.75
N LEU A 231 0.91 23.28 -4.72
CA LEU A 231 -0.33 22.57 -4.45
C LEU A 231 -1.14 23.30 -3.39
N SER A 232 -2.46 23.32 -3.55
CA SER A 232 -3.40 23.72 -2.50
C SER A 232 -3.49 22.66 -1.40
N GLU A 233 -4.03 23.01 -0.23
CA GLU A 233 -4.09 22.09 0.93
C GLU A 233 -4.91 20.83 0.64
N TRP A 234 -5.94 20.90 -0.19
CA TRP A 234 -6.73 19.72 -0.56
C TRP A 234 -6.05 18.83 -1.62
N GLU A 235 -5.07 19.37 -2.37
CA GLU A 235 -4.30 18.62 -3.37
C GLU A 235 -3.13 17.85 -2.76
N LYS A 236 -2.68 18.25 -1.55
CA LYS A 236 -1.68 17.56 -0.74
C LYS A 236 -2.26 16.36 -0.02
#